data_aa40f4fe0a225222ec4703773b2db30e
#
_entry.id   aa40f4fe0a225222ec4703773b2db30e
#
_cell.length_a   1.000
_cell.length_b   1.000
_cell.length_c   1.000
_cell.angle_alpha   90.00
_cell.angle_beta   90.00
_cell.angle_gamma   90.00
#
_symmetry.space_group_name_H-M   'P 1'
#
loop_
_entity.id
_entity.type
_entity.pdbx_description
1 polymer ?
#
loop_
_entity_poly.entity_id
_entity_poly.type
_entity_poly.pdbx_seq_one_letter_code
_entity_poly.pdbx_strand_id
1 'polypeptide(L)'
;MWQKGSERLFSDIKTDKNMITQYLSEKTLKGNRSIHFNLIFYGLIKVANLILLSLNLEGYSNNGTMIWILLAQLVFTIAAFVYGVHVFYRFKEINDYSDSLASLIQKQLKFFRRPYEIWLLLASVSALILMINLNLYIDNDQGTYAIHNKIMFTGIILLSFVFIYGSLKAVSQLGLRRLKAYLDDLQQGVLERSEGIERARKRQLWLWVLVCLLLTVSLVFGILKALG
;
A
#
# COMPACT_ATOMS: atom_id res chain seq x y z
N MET A 1 -25.39 12.84 50.70
CA MET A 1 -24.95 13.77 49.62
C MET A 1 -23.78 13.23 48.79
N TRP A 2 -22.94 12.38 49.30
CA TRP A 2 -21.76 11.81 48.61
C TRP A 2 -22.09 10.75 47.51
N GLN A 3 -23.13 9.96 47.65
CA GLN A 3 -23.51 8.94 46.67
C GLN A 3 -23.96 9.48 45.30
N LYS A 4 -24.69 10.61 45.25
CA LYS A 4 -25.13 11.23 44.00
C LYS A 4 -23.99 11.83 43.18
N GLY A 5 -22.89 12.20 43.77
CA GLY A 5 -21.70 12.71 43.07
C GLY A 5 -20.91 11.61 42.37
N SER A 6 -20.78 10.43 43.03
CA SER A 6 -20.07 9.30 42.47
C SER A 6 -20.82 8.67 41.26
N GLU A 7 -22.15 8.56 41.34
CA GLU A 7 -22.95 8.02 40.24
C GLU A 7 -22.88 8.91 38.95
N ARG A 8 -22.88 10.23 39.11
CA ARG A 8 -22.69 11.15 37.97
C ARG A 8 -21.28 11.01 37.37
N LEU A 9 -20.25 10.98 38.18
CA LEU A 9 -18.88 10.76 37.72
C LEU A 9 -18.73 9.41 36.97
N PHE A 10 -19.34 8.34 37.48
CA PHE A 10 -19.33 7.03 36.81
C PHE A 10 -20.17 7.02 35.54
N SER A 11 -21.30 7.74 35.47
CA SER A 11 -22.08 7.86 34.23
C SER A 11 -21.35 8.67 33.17
N ASP A 12 -20.67 9.74 33.53
CA ASP A 12 -19.92 10.59 32.60
C ASP A 12 -18.69 9.84 32.04
N ILE A 13 -17.94 9.10 32.91
CA ILE A 13 -16.82 8.25 32.47
C ILE A 13 -17.30 7.12 31.55
N LYS A 14 -18.46 6.52 31.80
CA LYS A 14 -19.03 5.47 30.97
C LYS A 14 -19.52 6.01 29.63
N THR A 15 -20.10 7.21 29.61
CA THR A 15 -20.53 7.91 28.41
C THR A 15 -19.33 8.30 27.55
N ASP A 16 -18.26 8.84 28.16
CA ASP A 16 -17.01 9.16 27.47
C ASP A 16 -16.36 7.91 26.85
N LYS A 17 -16.33 6.78 27.58
CA LYS A 17 -15.76 5.54 27.07
C LYS A 17 -16.55 4.98 25.88
N ASN A 18 -17.86 5.08 25.86
CA ASN A 18 -18.71 4.67 24.75
C ASN A 18 -18.48 5.58 23.53
N MET A 19 -18.40 6.90 23.72
CA MET A 19 -18.08 7.86 22.63
C MET A 19 -16.69 7.61 22.03
N ILE A 20 -15.68 7.35 22.87
CA ILE A 20 -14.33 7.00 22.42
C ILE A 20 -14.35 5.73 21.59
N THR A 21 -15.04 4.69 22.05
CA THR A 21 -15.15 3.42 21.34
C THR A 21 -15.86 3.60 19.98
N GLN A 22 -16.94 4.36 19.93
CA GLN A 22 -17.66 4.66 18.69
C GLN A 22 -16.77 5.45 17.73
N TYR A 23 -16.12 6.50 18.17
CA TYR A 23 -15.21 7.32 17.36
C TYR A 23 -14.07 6.47 16.77
N LEU A 24 -13.42 5.65 17.58
CA LEU A 24 -12.32 4.80 17.14
C LEU A 24 -12.78 3.68 16.21
N SER A 25 -14.00 3.16 16.40
CA SER A 25 -14.59 2.16 15.49
C SER A 25 -14.83 2.75 14.10
N GLU A 26 -15.43 3.93 13.99
CA GLU A 26 -15.64 4.63 12.72
C GLU A 26 -14.30 4.92 12.00
N LYS A 27 -13.28 5.35 12.73
CA LYS A 27 -11.94 5.61 12.18
C LYS A 27 -11.24 4.33 11.72
N THR A 28 -11.42 3.23 12.43
CA THR A 28 -10.89 1.92 12.04
C THR A 28 -11.57 1.41 10.78
N LEU A 29 -12.89 1.53 10.69
CA LEU A 29 -13.67 1.20 9.49
C LEU A 29 -13.19 1.97 8.25
N LYS A 30 -13.00 3.28 8.37
CA LYS A 30 -12.50 4.11 7.28
C LYS A 30 -11.08 3.70 6.84
N GLY A 31 -10.23 3.33 7.80
CA GLY A 31 -8.90 2.78 7.54
C GLY A 31 -8.95 1.46 6.77
N ASN A 32 -9.84 0.56 7.17
CA ASN A 32 -10.03 -0.74 6.53
C ASN A 32 -10.48 -0.63 5.07
N ARG A 33 -11.38 0.33 4.77
CA ARG A 33 -11.82 0.60 3.40
C ARG A 33 -10.66 1.02 2.49
N SER A 34 -9.74 1.84 3.00
CA SER A 34 -8.54 2.25 2.24
C SER A 34 -7.61 1.07 1.95
N ILE A 35 -7.42 0.16 2.91
CA ILE A 35 -6.59 -1.04 2.73
C ILE A 35 -7.23 -1.98 1.71
N HIS A 36 -8.53 -2.19 1.81
CA HIS A 36 -9.30 -3.00 0.86
C HIS A 36 -9.13 -2.47 -0.57
N PHE A 37 -9.28 -1.16 -0.75
CA PHE A 37 -9.08 -0.52 -2.05
C PHE A 37 -7.65 -0.75 -2.58
N ASN A 38 -6.63 -0.58 -1.74
CA ASN A 38 -5.25 -0.83 -2.13
C ASN A 38 -5.01 -2.29 -2.56
N LEU A 39 -5.55 -3.25 -1.81
CA LEU A 39 -5.43 -4.67 -2.16
C LEU A 39 -6.05 -4.99 -3.51
N ILE A 40 -7.23 -4.45 -3.81
CA ILE A 40 -7.91 -4.60 -5.11
C ILE A 40 -7.10 -3.92 -6.21
N PHE A 41 -6.68 -2.67 -6.01
CA PHE A 41 -5.92 -1.90 -7.00
C PHE A 41 -4.64 -2.62 -7.44
N TYR A 42 -3.85 -3.12 -6.48
CA TYR A 42 -2.66 -3.90 -6.81
C TYR A 42 -2.98 -5.29 -7.37
N GLY A 43 -4.15 -5.83 -7.11
CA GLY A 43 -4.69 -7.01 -7.80
C GLY A 43 -4.87 -6.74 -9.30
N LEU A 44 -5.47 -5.60 -9.65
CA LEU A 44 -5.64 -5.16 -11.04
C LEU A 44 -4.30 -4.92 -11.76
N ILE A 45 -3.31 -4.35 -11.07
CA ILE A 45 -1.94 -4.21 -11.62
C ILE A 45 -1.35 -5.58 -12.00
N LYS A 46 -1.56 -6.62 -11.20
CA LYS A 46 -1.07 -7.97 -11.50
C LYS A 46 -1.79 -8.59 -12.69
N VAL A 47 -3.10 -8.35 -12.82
CA VAL A 47 -3.87 -8.79 -14.00
C VAL A 47 -3.35 -8.08 -15.26
N ALA A 48 -3.11 -6.78 -15.22
CA ALA A 48 -2.51 -6.04 -16.32
C ALA A 48 -1.11 -6.57 -16.69
N ASN A 49 -0.30 -6.91 -15.68
CA ASN A 49 1.00 -7.57 -15.90
C ASN A 49 0.87 -8.91 -16.62
N LEU A 50 -0.09 -9.75 -16.26
CA LEU A 50 -0.30 -11.04 -16.92
C LEU A 50 -0.67 -10.87 -18.38
N ILE A 51 -1.50 -9.88 -18.70
CA ILE A 51 -1.89 -9.57 -20.10
C ILE A 51 -0.65 -9.10 -20.88
N LEU A 52 0.11 -8.13 -20.35
CA LEU A 52 1.31 -7.62 -21.03
C LEU A 52 2.39 -8.69 -21.20
N LEU A 53 2.58 -9.57 -20.21
CA LEU A 53 3.51 -10.69 -20.29
C LEU A 53 3.11 -11.66 -21.39
N SER A 54 1.81 -11.95 -21.54
CA SER A 54 1.33 -12.83 -22.61
C SER A 54 1.59 -12.22 -24.00
N LEU A 55 1.32 -10.93 -24.17
CA LEU A 55 1.59 -10.20 -25.42
C LEU A 55 3.09 -10.14 -25.73
N ASN A 56 3.92 -9.87 -24.72
CA ASN A 56 5.37 -9.85 -24.91
C ASN A 56 5.95 -11.24 -25.20
N LEU A 57 5.42 -12.33 -24.62
CA LEU A 57 5.84 -13.69 -24.95
C LEU A 57 5.58 -14.03 -26.41
N GLU A 58 4.47 -13.58 -26.97
CA GLU A 58 4.18 -13.73 -28.39
C GLU A 58 5.16 -12.91 -29.24
N GLY A 59 5.34 -11.62 -28.92
CA GLY A 59 6.21 -10.71 -29.66
C GLY A 59 7.68 -11.10 -29.66
N TYR A 60 8.18 -11.66 -28.56
CA TYR A 60 9.59 -12.09 -28.43
C TYR A 60 9.80 -13.60 -28.62
N SER A 61 8.87 -14.30 -29.27
CA SER A 61 8.90 -15.76 -29.46
C SER A 61 10.18 -16.29 -30.15
N ASN A 62 10.85 -15.47 -30.96
CA ASN A 62 12.09 -15.81 -31.64
C ASN A 62 13.37 -15.51 -30.80
N ASN A 63 13.25 -14.90 -29.60
CA ASN A 63 14.39 -14.55 -28.76
C ASN A 63 14.45 -15.43 -27.52
N GLY A 64 15.22 -16.52 -27.55
CA GLY A 64 15.30 -17.51 -26.51
C GLY A 64 15.67 -16.94 -25.12
N THR A 65 16.56 -15.94 -25.05
CA THR A 65 16.94 -15.31 -23.78
C THR A 65 15.78 -14.50 -23.19
N MET A 66 15.08 -13.74 -24.02
CA MET A 66 13.93 -12.94 -23.56
C MET A 66 12.77 -13.82 -23.11
N ILE A 67 12.52 -14.95 -23.78
CA ILE A 67 11.49 -15.91 -23.36
C ILE A 67 11.72 -16.36 -21.91
N TRP A 68 12.94 -16.76 -21.55
CA TRP A 68 13.25 -17.20 -20.19
C TRP A 68 13.03 -16.10 -19.15
N ILE A 69 13.40 -14.85 -19.46
CA ILE A 69 13.15 -13.70 -18.58
C ILE A 69 11.66 -13.46 -18.40
N LEU A 70 10.89 -13.48 -19.49
CA LEU A 70 9.43 -13.27 -19.45
C LEU A 70 8.72 -14.41 -18.69
N LEU A 71 9.15 -15.67 -18.88
CA LEU A 71 8.62 -16.82 -18.15
C LEU A 71 8.91 -16.69 -16.64
N ALA A 72 10.11 -16.29 -16.27
CA ALA A 72 10.44 -16.05 -14.85
C ALA A 72 9.55 -14.94 -14.24
N GLN A 73 9.31 -13.85 -14.98
CA GLN A 73 8.40 -12.79 -14.55
C GLN A 73 6.94 -13.27 -14.46
N LEU A 74 6.51 -14.14 -15.37
CA LEU A 74 5.18 -14.74 -15.36
C LEU A 74 4.97 -15.59 -14.10
N VAL A 75 5.90 -16.49 -13.80
CA VAL A 75 5.86 -17.32 -12.58
C VAL A 75 5.83 -16.46 -11.33
N PHE A 76 6.68 -15.43 -11.27
CA PHE A 76 6.66 -14.49 -10.15
C PHE A 76 5.32 -13.75 -10.02
N THR A 77 4.76 -13.27 -11.14
CA THR A 77 3.50 -12.51 -11.13
C THR A 77 2.33 -13.39 -10.67
N ILE A 78 2.28 -14.65 -11.11
CA ILE A 78 1.28 -15.63 -10.64
C ILE A 78 1.43 -15.88 -9.14
N ALA A 79 2.64 -16.14 -8.66
CA ALA A 79 2.90 -16.37 -7.23
C ALA A 79 2.51 -15.15 -6.38
N ALA A 80 2.87 -13.93 -6.85
CA ALA A 80 2.51 -12.69 -6.20
C ALA A 80 0.98 -12.42 -6.23
N PHE A 81 0.29 -12.85 -7.28
CA PHE A 81 -1.17 -12.76 -7.37
C PHE A 81 -1.84 -13.69 -6.36
N VAL A 82 -1.45 -14.97 -6.32
CA VAL A 82 -1.97 -15.96 -5.36
C VAL A 82 -1.74 -15.50 -3.92
N TYR A 83 -0.53 -14.98 -3.62
CA TYR A 83 -0.26 -14.43 -2.29
C TYR A 83 -1.15 -13.21 -1.99
N GLY A 84 -1.39 -12.34 -2.97
CA GLY A 84 -2.28 -11.19 -2.84
C GLY A 84 -3.72 -11.59 -2.50
N VAL A 85 -4.24 -12.63 -3.15
CA VAL A 85 -5.55 -13.22 -2.88
C VAL A 85 -5.61 -13.77 -1.44
N HIS A 86 -4.56 -14.51 -1.02
CA HIS A 86 -4.46 -15.00 0.36
C HIS A 86 -4.49 -13.86 1.40
N VAL A 87 -3.71 -12.80 1.16
CA VAL A 87 -3.67 -11.61 2.04
C VAL A 87 -5.03 -10.91 2.09
N PHE A 88 -5.74 -10.84 0.96
CA PHE A 88 -7.07 -10.25 0.88
C PHE A 88 -8.10 -11.01 1.73
N TYR A 89 -8.16 -12.34 1.59
CA TYR A 89 -9.06 -13.18 2.40
C TYR A 89 -8.72 -13.10 3.89
N ARG A 90 -7.44 -13.18 4.23
CA ARG A 90 -6.99 -13.05 5.61
C ARG A 90 -7.35 -11.69 6.22
N PHE A 91 -7.28 -10.62 5.44
CA PHE A 91 -7.70 -9.29 5.89
C PHE A 91 -9.23 -9.22 6.10
N LYS A 92 -10.00 -9.88 5.23
CA LYS A 92 -11.46 -9.97 5.35
C LYS A 92 -11.86 -10.70 6.63
N GLU A 93 -11.23 -11.84 6.93
CA GLU A 93 -11.47 -12.61 8.17
C GLU A 93 -11.19 -11.82 9.44
N ILE A 94 -10.11 -11.02 9.46
CA ILE A 94 -9.76 -10.18 10.61
C ILE A 94 -10.82 -9.11 10.87
N ASN A 95 -11.49 -8.64 9.83
CA ASN A 95 -12.50 -7.58 9.91
C ASN A 95 -13.91 -8.11 10.17
N ASP A 96 -14.06 -9.38 10.49
CA ASP A 96 -15.32 -9.93 10.95
C ASP A 96 -15.63 -9.37 12.36
N TYR A 97 -16.73 -8.61 12.45
CA TYR A 97 -17.03 -7.69 13.57
C TYR A 97 -17.57 -8.38 14.83
N SER A 98 -17.39 -9.68 14.97
CA SER A 98 -17.77 -10.44 16.18
C SER A 98 -16.89 -10.17 17.40
N ASP A 99 -15.71 -9.57 17.19
CA ASP A 99 -14.70 -9.33 18.23
C ASP A 99 -14.82 -7.95 18.89
N SER A 100 -14.29 -7.83 20.10
CA SER A 100 -14.10 -6.54 20.73
C SER A 100 -13.15 -5.65 19.91
N LEU A 101 -13.37 -4.32 19.90
CA LEU A 101 -12.55 -3.37 19.15
C LEU A 101 -11.04 -3.50 19.48
N ALA A 102 -10.68 -3.77 20.72
CA ALA A 102 -9.29 -3.99 21.13
C ALA A 102 -8.69 -5.25 20.48
N SER A 103 -9.45 -6.36 20.46
CA SER A 103 -9.05 -7.61 19.80
C SER A 103 -8.87 -7.40 18.31
N LEU A 104 -9.81 -6.70 17.65
CA LEU A 104 -9.74 -6.35 16.24
C LEU A 104 -8.47 -5.57 15.92
N ILE A 105 -8.16 -4.51 16.68
CA ILE A 105 -6.94 -3.70 16.48
C ILE A 105 -5.68 -4.56 16.68
N GLN A 106 -5.64 -5.45 17.66
CA GLN A 106 -4.51 -6.34 17.87
C GLN A 106 -4.31 -7.33 16.72
N LYS A 107 -5.39 -7.90 16.18
CA LYS A 107 -5.34 -8.77 14.99
C LYS A 107 -4.83 -8.01 13.77
N GLN A 108 -5.30 -6.77 13.56
CA GLN A 108 -4.81 -5.90 12.49
C GLN A 108 -3.32 -5.55 12.66
N LEU A 109 -2.85 -5.26 13.87
CA LEU A 109 -1.43 -5.00 14.13
C LEU A 109 -0.53 -6.20 13.77
N LYS A 110 -0.98 -7.43 14.08
CA LYS A 110 -0.27 -8.68 13.69
C LYS A 110 -0.26 -8.85 12.16
N PHE A 111 -1.38 -8.57 11.50
CA PHE A 111 -1.51 -8.63 10.05
C PHE A 111 -0.54 -7.67 9.35
N PHE A 112 -0.45 -6.42 9.80
CA PHE A 112 0.45 -5.42 9.20
C PHE A 112 1.93 -5.73 9.38
N ARG A 113 2.32 -6.45 10.45
CA ARG A 113 3.74 -6.73 10.76
C ARG A 113 4.40 -7.73 9.81
N ARG A 114 3.67 -8.71 9.29
CA ARG A 114 4.24 -9.77 8.44
C ARG A 114 3.47 -9.96 7.12
N PRO A 115 2.20 -10.41 7.11
CA PRO A 115 1.54 -10.70 5.83
C PRO A 115 1.46 -9.48 4.92
N TYR A 116 1.12 -8.33 5.47
CA TYR A 116 0.99 -7.10 4.70
C TYR A 116 2.35 -6.54 4.26
N GLU A 117 3.41 -6.69 5.05
CA GLU A 117 4.76 -6.23 4.68
C GLU A 117 5.32 -7.03 3.50
N ILE A 118 5.16 -8.36 3.50
CA ILE A 118 5.54 -9.21 2.36
C ILE A 118 4.72 -8.81 1.12
N TRP A 119 3.41 -8.58 1.28
CA TRP A 119 2.56 -8.11 0.20
C TRP A 119 3.02 -6.78 -0.38
N LEU A 120 3.43 -5.80 0.44
CA LEU A 120 3.97 -4.51 -0.03
C LEU A 120 5.21 -4.69 -0.90
N LEU A 121 6.11 -5.58 -0.49
CA LEU A 121 7.30 -5.90 -1.27
C LEU A 121 6.93 -6.53 -2.62
N LEU A 122 6.05 -7.53 -2.63
CA LEU A 122 5.57 -8.15 -3.87
C LEU A 122 4.80 -7.17 -4.76
N ALA A 123 4.02 -6.26 -4.18
CA ALA A 123 3.33 -5.20 -4.91
C ALA A 123 4.30 -4.22 -5.58
N SER A 124 5.38 -3.86 -4.89
CA SER A 124 6.41 -2.97 -5.42
C SER A 124 7.15 -3.60 -6.59
N VAL A 125 7.54 -4.87 -6.47
CA VAL A 125 8.18 -5.62 -7.57
C VAL A 125 7.21 -5.79 -8.74
N SER A 126 5.93 -6.08 -8.48
CA SER A 126 4.92 -6.20 -9.54
C SER A 126 4.72 -4.89 -10.32
N ALA A 127 4.79 -3.74 -9.65
CA ALA A 127 4.72 -2.44 -10.31
C ALA A 127 5.93 -2.17 -11.21
N LEU A 128 7.14 -2.59 -10.80
CA LEU A 128 8.33 -2.51 -11.64
C LEU A 128 8.23 -3.42 -12.86
N ILE A 129 7.77 -4.66 -12.67
CA ILE A 129 7.56 -5.62 -13.76
C ILE A 129 6.57 -5.02 -14.77
N LEU A 130 5.49 -4.35 -14.29
CA LEU A 130 4.55 -3.67 -15.18
C LEU A 130 5.22 -2.59 -16.03
N MET A 131 6.06 -1.76 -15.41
CA MET A 131 6.80 -0.71 -16.14
C MET A 131 7.76 -1.30 -17.19
N ILE A 132 8.47 -2.36 -16.84
CA ILE A 132 9.38 -3.06 -17.77
C ILE A 132 8.60 -3.67 -18.92
N ASN A 133 7.51 -4.38 -18.64
CA ASN A 133 6.71 -5.04 -19.66
C ASN A 133 6.00 -4.05 -20.59
N LEU A 134 5.59 -2.91 -20.07
CA LEU A 134 5.01 -1.85 -20.87
C LEU A 134 6.05 -1.28 -21.87
N ASN A 135 7.28 -1.03 -21.40
CA ASN A 135 8.36 -0.59 -22.27
C ASN A 135 8.70 -1.66 -23.33
N LEU A 136 8.81 -2.92 -22.94
CA LEU A 136 9.05 -4.02 -23.87
C LEU A 136 7.95 -4.13 -24.94
N TYR A 137 6.70 -3.92 -24.56
CA TYR A 137 5.57 -3.94 -25.49
C TYR A 137 5.64 -2.81 -26.51
N ILE A 138 5.98 -1.60 -26.07
CA ILE A 138 6.13 -0.42 -26.94
C ILE A 138 7.32 -0.61 -27.88
N ASP A 139 8.46 -1.11 -27.39
CA ASP A 139 9.66 -1.30 -28.21
C ASP A 139 9.54 -2.44 -29.21
N ASN A 140 8.72 -3.46 -28.91
CA ASN A 140 8.47 -4.57 -29.84
C ASN A 140 7.82 -4.09 -31.12
N ASP A 141 6.97 -3.07 -31.10
CA ASP A 141 6.37 -2.42 -32.24
C ASP A 141 7.41 -1.73 -33.17
N GLN A 142 8.57 -1.36 -32.59
CA GLN A 142 9.69 -0.72 -33.34
C GLN A 142 10.80 -1.71 -33.76
N GLY A 143 10.69 -2.99 -33.40
CA GLY A 143 11.58 -4.08 -33.89
C GLY A 143 13.00 -4.10 -33.29
N THR A 144 13.40 -3.18 -32.44
CA THR A 144 14.75 -3.10 -31.88
C THR A 144 14.76 -2.70 -30.42
N TYR A 145 14.88 -3.69 -29.53
CA TYR A 145 15.19 -3.41 -28.13
C TYR A 145 16.69 -3.23 -27.93
N ALA A 146 17.15 -1.98 -27.91
CA ALA A 146 18.52 -1.64 -27.56
C ALA A 146 18.56 -0.86 -26.26
N ILE A 147 18.89 -1.51 -25.14
CA ILE A 147 19.26 -0.80 -23.91
C ILE A 147 20.61 -0.12 -24.18
N HIS A 148 20.58 1.14 -24.62
CA HIS A 148 21.77 1.93 -24.97
C HIS A 148 22.71 2.12 -23.78
N ASN A 149 22.18 2.17 -22.55
CA ASN A 149 22.98 2.29 -21.34
C ASN A 149 22.44 1.40 -20.21
N LYS A 150 22.99 0.19 -20.11
CA LYS A 150 22.60 -0.81 -19.08
C LYS A 150 22.74 -0.30 -17.66
N ILE A 151 23.75 0.52 -17.37
CA ILE A 151 24.01 1.07 -16.03
C ILE A 151 22.93 2.08 -15.66
N MET A 152 22.60 3.00 -16.57
CA MET A 152 21.56 3.99 -16.37
C MET A 152 20.18 3.33 -16.20
N PHE A 153 19.84 2.33 -17.02
CA PHE A 153 18.60 1.58 -16.94
C PHE A 153 18.47 0.86 -15.58
N THR A 154 19.53 0.15 -15.15
CA THR A 154 19.57 -0.52 -13.84
C THR A 154 19.41 0.49 -12.70
N GLY A 155 20.07 1.65 -12.80
CA GLY A 155 19.95 2.72 -11.83
C GLY A 155 18.53 3.25 -11.69
N ILE A 156 17.84 3.47 -12.82
CA ILE A 156 16.44 3.93 -12.84
C ILE A 156 15.52 2.88 -12.20
N ILE A 157 15.69 1.59 -12.50
CA ILE A 157 14.90 0.50 -11.91
C ILE A 157 15.10 0.47 -10.39
N LEU A 158 16.35 0.50 -9.91
CA LEU A 158 16.65 0.47 -8.49
C LEU A 158 16.06 1.69 -7.77
N LEU A 159 16.22 2.88 -8.34
CA LEU A 159 15.66 4.11 -7.78
C LEU A 159 14.14 4.07 -7.74
N SER A 160 13.49 3.58 -8.79
CA SER A 160 12.04 3.40 -8.86
C SER A 160 11.56 2.40 -7.80
N PHE A 161 12.29 1.29 -7.60
CA PHE A 161 11.97 0.32 -6.55
C PHE A 161 12.03 0.94 -5.16
N VAL A 162 13.11 1.62 -4.84
CA VAL A 162 13.30 2.28 -3.54
C VAL A 162 12.18 3.30 -3.31
N PHE A 163 11.80 4.06 -4.33
CA PHE A 163 10.74 5.05 -4.25
C PHE A 163 9.37 4.41 -4.03
N ILE A 164 8.99 3.41 -4.83
CA ILE A 164 7.70 2.73 -4.74
C ILE A 164 7.58 2.01 -3.39
N TYR A 165 8.57 1.18 -3.05
CA TYR A 165 8.57 0.41 -1.81
C TYR A 165 8.64 1.34 -0.58
N GLY A 166 9.50 2.34 -0.60
CA GLY A 166 9.64 3.32 0.47
C GLY A 166 8.35 4.09 0.73
N SER A 167 7.67 4.52 -0.32
CA SER A 167 6.38 5.21 -0.23
C SER A 167 5.30 4.33 0.38
N LEU A 168 5.16 3.09 -0.11
CA LEU A 168 4.19 2.13 0.41
C LEU A 168 4.48 1.75 1.86
N LYS A 169 5.75 1.54 2.20
CA LYS A 169 6.18 1.25 3.57
C LYS A 169 5.93 2.41 4.52
N ALA A 170 6.18 3.65 4.10
CA ALA A 170 5.90 4.84 4.90
C ALA A 170 4.39 4.96 5.22
N VAL A 171 3.51 4.74 4.22
CA VAL A 171 2.06 4.73 4.43
C VAL A 171 1.64 3.61 5.38
N SER A 172 2.20 2.42 5.23
CA SER A 172 1.93 1.28 6.12
C SER A 172 2.37 1.55 7.56
N GLN A 173 3.56 2.11 7.77
CA GLN A 173 4.06 2.47 9.10
C GLN A 173 3.19 3.53 9.79
N LEU A 174 2.67 4.51 9.04
CA LEU A 174 1.70 5.46 9.57
C LEU A 174 0.41 4.78 10.01
N GLY A 175 -0.10 3.81 9.24
CA GLY A 175 -1.23 2.97 9.61
C GLY A 175 -0.98 2.20 10.91
N LEU A 176 0.20 1.57 11.04
CA LEU A 176 0.62 0.86 12.25
C LEU A 176 0.71 1.77 13.49
N ARG A 177 1.33 2.94 13.35
CA ARG A 177 1.42 3.92 14.46
C ARG A 177 0.03 4.38 14.90
N ARG A 178 -0.88 4.60 13.97
CA ARG A 178 -2.27 4.97 14.25
C ARG A 178 -3.01 3.87 15.01
N LEU A 179 -2.91 2.62 14.55
CA LEU A 179 -3.55 1.49 15.24
C LEU A 179 -3.02 1.29 16.65
N LYS A 180 -1.70 1.48 16.87
CA LYS A 180 -1.12 1.47 18.20
C LYS A 180 -1.68 2.57 19.10
N ALA A 181 -1.76 3.81 18.56
CA ALA A 181 -2.34 4.92 19.31
C ALA A 181 -3.82 4.67 19.67
N TYR A 182 -4.60 4.07 18.75
CA TYR A 182 -5.98 3.69 19.05
C TYR A 182 -6.08 2.65 20.17
N LEU A 183 -5.16 1.69 20.20
CA LEU A 183 -5.11 0.69 21.27
C LEU A 183 -4.74 1.33 22.60
N ASP A 184 -3.75 2.24 22.62
CA ASP A 184 -3.32 2.96 23.80
C ASP A 184 -4.46 3.87 24.32
N ASP A 185 -5.14 4.62 23.44
CA ASP A 185 -6.26 5.50 23.79
C ASP A 185 -7.45 4.70 24.35
N LEU A 186 -7.74 3.50 23.79
CA LEU A 186 -8.76 2.60 24.34
C LEU A 186 -8.42 2.10 25.74
N GLN A 187 -7.15 1.83 26.02
CA GLN A 187 -6.70 1.37 27.34
C GLN A 187 -6.69 2.49 28.36
N GLN A 188 -6.33 3.71 27.96
CA GLN A 188 -6.22 4.88 28.84
C GLN A 188 -7.55 5.64 28.98
N GLY A 189 -8.51 5.43 28.07
CA GLY A 189 -9.78 6.16 28.04
C GLY A 189 -9.63 7.64 27.64
N VAL A 190 -8.59 7.98 26.86
CA VAL A 190 -8.28 9.35 26.42
C VAL A 190 -7.97 9.35 24.93
N LEU A 191 -8.39 10.39 24.18
CA LEU A 191 -8.19 10.51 22.72
C LEU A 191 -6.95 11.33 22.32
N GLU A 192 -6.00 11.52 23.20
CA GLU A 192 -4.90 12.48 23.04
C GLU A 192 -3.88 12.07 21.98
N ARG A 193 -3.52 10.78 21.92
CA ARG A 193 -2.50 10.24 21.01
C ARG A 193 -2.99 10.11 19.57
N SER A 194 -4.22 9.66 19.39
CA SER A 194 -4.80 9.47 18.06
C SER A 194 -4.98 10.79 17.30
N GLU A 195 -5.41 11.85 17.99
CA GLU A 195 -5.57 13.17 17.39
C GLU A 195 -4.22 13.81 16.98
N GLY A 196 -3.18 13.63 17.79
CA GLY A 196 -1.83 14.09 17.47
C GLY A 196 -1.29 13.46 16.19
N ILE A 197 -1.48 12.15 16.02
CA ILE A 197 -1.05 11.41 14.83
C ILE A 197 -1.87 11.81 13.60
N GLU A 198 -3.17 12.05 13.72
CA GLU A 198 -3.99 12.50 12.60
C GLU A 198 -3.58 13.88 12.09
N ARG A 199 -3.24 14.80 12.99
CA ARG A 199 -2.69 16.12 12.61
C ARG A 199 -1.36 16.01 11.88
N ALA A 200 -0.45 15.16 12.36
CA ALA A 200 0.82 14.87 11.71
C ALA A 200 0.64 14.24 10.32
N ARG A 201 -0.33 13.31 10.18
CA ARG A 201 -0.66 12.67 8.90
C ARG A 201 -1.15 13.66 7.85
N LYS A 202 -2.05 14.58 8.21
CA LYS A 202 -2.53 15.61 7.27
C LYS A 202 -1.37 16.44 6.71
N ARG A 203 -0.43 16.88 7.58
CA ARG A 203 0.78 17.59 7.15
C ARG A 203 1.64 16.74 6.20
N GLN A 204 1.86 15.48 6.52
CA GLN A 204 2.69 14.59 5.74
C GLN A 204 2.06 14.25 4.38
N LEU A 205 0.74 14.08 4.29
CA LEU A 205 0.04 13.91 3.02
C LEU A 205 0.21 15.14 2.12
N TRP A 206 0.10 16.35 2.66
CA TRP A 206 0.34 17.56 1.91
C TRP A 206 1.78 17.66 1.39
N LEU A 207 2.77 17.29 2.18
CA LEU A 207 4.16 17.21 1.73
C LEU A 207 4.34 16.20 0.59
N TRP A 208 3.73 15.02 0.67
CA TRP A 208 3.78 14.03 -0.41
C TRP A 208 3.10 14.51 -1.69
N VAL A 209 1.94 15.16 -1.59
CA VAL A 209 1.27 15.77 -2.75
C VAL A 209 2.18 16.81 -3.41
N LEU A 210 2.84 17.64 -2.61
CA LEU A 210 3.76 18.65 -3.10
C LEU A 210 5.00 18.04 -3.79
N VAL A 211 5.57 16.99 -3.21
CA VAL A 211 6.69 16.23 -3.81
C VAL A 211 6.26 15.57 -5.12
N CYS A 212 5.10 14.90 -5.16
CA CYS A 212 4.57 14.30 -6.39
C CYS A 212 4.33 15.35 -7.47
N LEU A 213 3.81 16.52 -7.12
CA LEU A 213 3.56 17.61 -8.04
C LEU A 213 4.87 18.17 -8.62
N LEU A 214 5.89 18.38 -7.77
CA LEU A 214 7.22 18.81 -8.21
C LEU A 214 7.87 17.77 -9.14
N LEU A 215 7.78 16.48 -8.82
CA LEU A 215 8.31 15.41 -9.66
C LEU A 215 7.59 15.35 -11.01
N THR A 216 6.26 15.50 -11.03
CA THR A 216 5.47 15.53 -12.27
C THR A 216 5.86 16.71 -13.14
N VAL A 217 5.98 17.90 -12.58
CA VAL A 217 6.41 19.11 -13.29
C VAL A 217 7.82 18.94 -13.85
N SER A 218 8.75 18.41 -13.04
CA SER A 218 10.13 18.14 -13.46
C SER A 218 10.19 17.13 -14.61
N LEU A 219 9.36 16.09 -14.58
CA LEU A 219 9.29 15.05 -15.59
C LEU A 219 8.71 15.59 -16.91
N VAL A 220 7.63 16.38 -16.84
CA VAL A 220 7.05 17.07 -18.00
C VAL A 220 8.05 18.01 -18.63
N PHE A 221 8.78 18.81 -17.83
CA PHE A 221 9.81 19.71 -18.32
C PHE A 221 10.98 18.97 -18.99
N GLY A 222 11.39 17.81 -18.41
CA GLY A 222 12.40 16.94 -19.01
C GLY A 222 11.97 16.36 -20.36
N ILE A 223 10.71 15.91 -20.48
CA ILE A 223 10.15 15.41 -21.74
C ILE A 223 10.07 16.53 -22.77
N LEU A 224 9.56 17.70 -22.42
CA LEU A 224 9.47 18.84 -23.35
C LEU A 224 10.84 19.28 -23.86
N LYS A 225 11.88 19.26 -23.00
CA LYS A 225 13.25 19.57 -23.40
C LYS A 225 13.88 18.48 -24.27
N ALA A 226 13.44 17.22 -24.17
CA ALA A 226 13.92 16.12 -25.00
C ALA A 226 13.24 16.06 -26.37
N LEU A 227 12.05 16.65 -26.52
CA LEU A 227 11.27 16.70 -27.75
C LEU A 227 11.50 17.97 -28.62
N GLY A 228 12.12 19.00 -28.06
CA GLY A 228 12.48 20.24 -28.75
C GLY A 228 13.97 20.39 -28.94
#